data_f6affc6aa239c8ccc07875a14bb7388e
#
_entry.id   f6affc6aa239c8ccc07875a14bb7388e
#
_cell.length_a   1.000
_cell.length_b   1.000
_cell.length_c   1.000
_cell.angle_alpha   90.00
_cell.angle_beta   90.00
_cell.angle_gamma   90.00
#
_symmetry.space_group_name_H-M   'P 1'
#
loop_
_entity.id
_entity.type
_entity.pdbx_description
1 polymer ?
#
loop_
_entity_poly.entity_id
_entity_poly.type
_entity_poly.pdbx_seq_one_letter_code
_entity_poly.pdbx_strand_id
1 'polypeptide(L)'
;MGGQWQERKRPTRLEGRFEFTDYQTLRDFLDRAAELSEREGLYPDMGFGRDYVNITIHAQEGEEALSDAQHRFAQQLDDLADATTH
;
A
#
# COMPACT_ATOMS: atom_id res chain seq x y z
N MET A 1 8.95 -5.98 9.82
CA MET A 1 7.58 -6.06 9.32
C MET A 1 7.19 -4.78 8.65
N GLY A 2 6.52 -4.87 7.52
CA GLY A 2 6.04 -3.69 6.80
C GLY A 2 4.91 -3.01 7.54
N GLY A 3 3.96 -2.47 6.81
CA GLY A 3 2.82 -1.81 7.39
C GLY A 3 1.84 -2.77 8.02
N GLN A 4 0.86 -2.22 8.68
CA GLN A 4 -0.23 -2.98 9.23
C GLN A 4 -1.48 -2.70 8.39
N TRP A 5 -2.10 -3.77 7.93
CA TRP A 5 -3.29 -3.67 7.09
C TRP A 5 -4.53 -3.97 7.90
N GLN A 6 -5.56 -3.16 7.69
CA GLN A 6 -6.88 -3.39 8.27
C GLN A 6 -7.89 -3.44 7.14
N GLU A 7 -8.71 -4.49 7.15
CA GLU A 7 -9.80 -4.57 6.17
C GLU A 7 -11.03 -3.89 6.74
N ARG A 8 -11.59 -2.96 5.96
CA ARG A 8 -12.81 -2.25 6.34
C ARG A 8 -13.94 -2.63 5.38
N LYS A 9 -15.16 -2.54 5.87
CA LYS A 9 -16.34 -2.79 5.07
C LYS A 9 -17.14 -1.51 4.90
N ARG A 10 -17.94 -1.47 3.85
CA ARG A 10 -18.88 -0.39 3.57
C ARG A 10 -18.25 0.97 3.34
N PRO A 11 -17.44 1.15 2.29
CA PRO A 11 -17.10 0.17 1.25
C PRO A 11 -15.95 -0.72 1.69
N THR A 12 -15.85 -1.87 1.05
CA THR A 12 -14.75 -2.81 1.32
C THR A 12 -13.43 -2.22 0.83
N ARG A 13 -12.45 -2.21 1.72
CA ARG A 13 -11.13 -1.68 1.41
C ARG A 13 -10.09 -2.20 2.39
N LEU A 14 -8.83 -2.15 1.98
CA LEU A 14 -7.69 -2.38 2.88
C LEU A 14 -7.03 -1.04 3.16
N GLU A 15 -6.81 -0.75 4.43
CA GLU A 15 -6.11 0.46 4.86
C GLU A 15 -4.82 0.06 5.54
N GLY A 16 -3.71 0.60 5.08
CA GLY A 16 -2.41 0.31 5.64
C GLY A 16 -1.63 1.57 5.94
N ARG A 17 -0.80 1.51 6.97
CA ARG A 17 0.06 2.61 7.35
C ARG A 17 1.48 2.10 7.46
N PHE A 18 2.40 2.82 6.82
CA PHE A 18 3.82 2.50 6.82
C PHE A 18 4.57 3.68 7.42
N GLU A 19 5.49 3.40 8.35
CA GLU A 19 6.30 4.43 8.98
C GLU A 19 7.76 4.24 8.60
N PHE A 20 8.45 5.36 8.39
CA PHE A 20 9.83 5.35 7.95
C PHE A 20 10.69 6.24 8.86
N THR A 21 11.99 5.93 8.92
CA THR A 21 12.90 6.66 9.80
C THR A 21 13.27 8.04 9.26
N ASP A 22 13.22 8.20 7.94
CA ASP A 22 13.53 9.49 7.32
C ASP A 22 12.79 9.65 6.00
N TYR A 23 12.83 10.88 5.49
CA TYR A 23 12.08 11.23 4.28
C TYR A 23 12.65 10.55 3.03
N GLN A 24 13.97 10.37 2.97
CA GLN A 24 14.57 9.72 1.82
C GLN A 24 14.09 8.28 1.67
N THR A 25 14.04 7.55 2.78
CA THR A 25 13.56 6.17 2.79
C THR A 25 12.09 6.12 2.34
N LEU A 26 11.29 7.08 2.81
CA LEU A 26 9.89 7.18 2.42
C LEU A 26 9.77 7.41 0.90
N ARG A 27 10.57 8.30 0.35
CA ARG A 27 10.56 8.60 -1.09
C ARG A 27 10.95 7.37 -1.90
N ASP A 28 11.95 6.63 -1.45
CA ASP A 28 12.35 5.39 -2.12
C ASP A 28 11.21 4.39 -2.15
N PHE A 29 10.48 4.27 -1.05
CA PHE A 29 9.31 3.40 -1.00
C PHE A 29 8.24 3.86 -2.00
N LEU A 30 7.95 5.16 -2.02
CA LEU A 30 6.94 5.70 -2.94
C LEU A 30 7.30 5.45 -4.40
N ASP A 31 8.57 5.61 -4.77
CA ASP A 31 9.02 5.35 -6.12
C ASP A 31 8.81 3.89 -6.51
N ARG A 32 9.16 2.99 -5.61
CA ARG A 32 8.99 1.54 -5.85
C ARG A 32 7.52 1.16 -5.90
N ALA A 33 6.72 1.77 -5.04
CA ALA A 33 5.28 1.52 -5.02
C ALA A 33 4.63 1.98 -6.33
N ALA A 34 5.08 3.11 -6.87
CA ALA A 34 4.57 3.61 -8.15
C ALA A 34 4.89 2.63 -9.28
N GLU A 35 6.11 2.11 -9.31
CA GLU A 35 6.48 1.10 -10.30
C GLU A 35 5.64 -0.16 -10.18
N LEU A 36 5.40 -0.60 -8.95
CA LEU A 36 4.57 -1.76 -8.70
C LEU A 36 3.14 -1.52 -9.17
N SER A 37 2.59 -0.34 -8.89
CA SER A 37 1.25 0.03 -9.34
C SER A 37 1.11 -0.06 -10.86
N GLU A 38 2.09 0.46 -11.58
CA GLU A 38 2.06 0.40 -13.04
C GLU A 38 2.17 -1.03 -13.55
N ARG A 39 3.03 -1.83 -12.92
CA ARG A 39 3.21 -3.21 -13.35
C ARG A 39 1.97 -4.06 -13.12
N GLU A 40 1.31 -3.86 -11.98
CA GLU A 40 0.14 -4.64 -11.62
C GLU A 40 -1.18 -4.04 -12.13
N GLY A 41 -1.15 -2.80 -12.58
CA GLY A 41 -2.36 -2.11 -13.01
C GLY A 41 -3.31 -1.75 -11.88
N LEU A 42 -2.79 -1.64 -10.65
CA LEU A 42 -3.57 -1.32 -9.48
C LEU A 42 -3.08 0.00 -8.89
N TYR A 43 -4.00 0.94 -8.69
CA TYR A 43 -3.66 2.30 -8.27
C TYR A 43 -4.38 2.65 -6.97
N PRO A 44 -3.76 2.34 -5.81
CA PRO A 44 -4.37 2.67 -4.53
C PRO A 44 -4.30 4.15 -4.24
N ASP A 45 -5.14 4.60 -3.31
CA ASP A 45 -5.04 5.96 -2.79
C ASP A 45 -3.87 6.01 -1.80
N MET A 46 -3.02 7.01 -1.94
CA MET A 46 -1.88 7.19 -1.06
C MET A 46 -1.85 8.60 -0.53
N GLY A 47 -1.73 8.71 0.80
CA GLY A 47 -1.47 9.98 1.46
C GLY A 47 -0.20 9.83 2.27
N PHE A 48 0.65 10.84 2.28
CA PHE A 48 1.90 10.72 3.02
C PHE A 48 2.29 12.03 3.69
N GLY A 49 3.03 11.88 4.78
CA GLY A 49 3.64 13.00 5.47
C GLY A 49 5.15 12.91 5.38
N ARG A 50 5.84 13.41 6.38
CA ARG A 50 7.29 13.44 6.39
C ARG A 50 7.89 12.05 6.59
N ASP A 51 7.25 11.21 7.40
CA ASP A 51 7.81 9.92 7.81
C ASP A 51 6.78 8.80 7.80
N TYR A 52 5.66 9.00 7.11
CA TYR A 52 4.63 7.96 7.04
C TYR A 52 3.91 8.00 5.70
N VAL A 53 3.35 6.84 5.32
CA VAL A 53 2.48 6.72 4.14
C VAL A 53 1.24 5.94 4.56
N ASN A 54 0.07 6.48 4.24
CA ASN A 54 -1.19 5.78 4.40
C ASN A 54 -1.65 5.32 3.02
N ILE A 55 -1.98 4.04 2.89
CA ILE A 55 -2.39 3.47 1.61
C ILE A 55 -3.76 2.84 1.77
N THR A 56 -4.67 3.14 0.86
CA THR A 56 -6.00 2.55 0.85
C THR A 56 -6.21 1.84 -0.48
N ILE A 57 -6.49 0.54 -0.41
CA ILE A 57 -6.79 -0.28 -1.58
C ILE A 57 -8.28 -0.55 -1.55
N HIS A 58 -9.03 0.03 -2.50
CA HIS A 58 -10.47 -0.14 -2.56
C HIS A 58 -10.84 -1.37 -3.37
N ALA A 59 -11.90 -2.07 -2.95
CA ALA A 59 -12.47 -3.13 -3.77
C ALA A 59 -12.91 -2.53 -5.10
N GLN A 60 -12.86 -3.32 -6.15
CA GLN A 60 -13.27 -2.86 -7.47
C GLN A 60 -14.75 -2.55 -7.47
N GLU A 61 -15.14 -1.63 -8.36
CA GLU A 61 -16.54 -1.21 -8.46
C GLU A 61 -17.43 -2.41 -8.70
N GLY A 62 -18.47 -2.52 -7.89
CA GLY A 62 -19.41 -3.63 -7.99
C GLY A 62 -19.00 -4.86 -7.20
N GLU A 63 -17.81 -4.87 -6.60
CA GLU A 63 -17.33 -6.01 -5.84
C GLU A 63 -17.53 -5.78 -4.35
N GLU A 64 -17.95 -6.84 -3.65
CA GLU A 64 -18.14 -6.78 -2.21
C GLU A 64 -16.90 -7.18 -1.43
N ALA A 65 -15.92 -7.76 -2.11
CA ALA A 65 -14.69 -8.24 -1.49
C ALA A 65 -13.50 -7.86 -2.35
N LEU A 66 -12.33 -7.83 -1.71
CA LEU A 66 -11.08 -7.58 -2.40
C LEU A 66 -10.66 -8.83 -3.17
N SER A 67 -10.08 -8.63 -4.35
CA SER A 67 -9.62 -9.73 -5.18
C SER A 67 -8.32 -10.31 -4.64
N ASP A 68 -7.97 -11.52 -5.09
CA ASP A 68 -6.68 -12.12 -4.75
C ASP A 68 -5.53 -11.23 -5.21
N ALA A 69 -5.68 -10.60 -6.38
CA ALA A 69 -4.66 -9.69 -6.89
C ALA A 69 -4.45 -8.51 -5.97
N GLN A 70 -5.53 -7.98 -5.39
CA GLN A 70 -5.44 -6.85 -4.46
C GLN A 70 -4.77 -7.27 -3.15
N HIS A 71 -5.07 -8.45 -2.65
CA HIS A 71 -4.40 -8.97 -1.45
C HIS A 71 -2.91 -9.21 -1.72
N ARG A 72 -2.57 -9.74 -2.89
CA ARG A 72 -1.17 -9.94 -3.28
C ARG A 72 -0.45 -8.61 -3.40
N PHE A 73 -1.13 -7.59 -3.93
CA PHE A 73 -0.56 -6.26 -4.06
C PHE A 73 -0.22 -5.68 -2.68
N ALA A 74 -1.09 -5.86 -1.71
CA ALA A 74 -0.83 -5.41 -0.33
C ALA A 74 0.41 -6.10 0.24
N GLN A 75 0.53 -7.41 0.01
CA GLN A 75 1.70 -8.16 0.47
C GLN A 75 2.99 -7.66 -0.22
N GLN A 76 2.91 -7.34 -1.49
CA GLN A 76 4.05 -6.81 -2.23
C GLN A 76 4.46 -5.45 -1.70
N LEU A 77 3.50 -4.61 -1.29
CA LEU A 77 3.81 -3.33 -0.66
C LEU A 77 4.52 -3.52 0.68
N ASP A 78 4.08 -4.51 1.47
CA ASP A 78 4.78 -4.85 2.71
C ASP A 78 6.23 -5.24 2.44
N ASP A 79 6.44 -6.08 1.43
CA ASP A 79 7.79 -6.53 1.06
C ASP A 79 8.67 -5.35 0.65
N LEU A 80 8.10 -4.41 -0.10
CA LEU A 80 8.84 -3.21 -0.51
C LEU A 80 9.21 -2.35 0.69
N ALA A 81 8.29 -2.19 1.64
CA ALA A 81 8.55 -1.40 2.84
C ALA A 81 9.67 -2.03 3.66
N ASP A 82 9.64 -3.35 3.83
CA ASP A 82 10.69 -4.05 4.55
C ASP A 82 12.05 -3.89 3.86
N ALA A 83 12.08 -4.01 2.54
CA ALA A 83 13.32 -3.88 1.77
C ALA A 83 13.86 -2.45 1.84
N THR A 84 12.98 -1.46 1.92
CA THR A 84 13.38 -0.06 1.93
C THR A 84 13.89 0.39 3.29
N THR A 85 13.39 -0.21 4.37
CA THR A 85 13.75 0.20 5.73
C THR A 85 14.98 -0.50 6.28
N HIS A 86 15.55 -1.43 5.53
CA HIS A 86 16.76 -2.16 5.97
C HIS A 86 18.03 -1.58 5.34
#